data_9a64c40b9d0a913de3f9bba86fc5dc98
#
_entry.id   9a64c40b9d0a913de3f9bba86fc5dc98
#
_cell.length_a   1.000
_cell.length_b   1.000
_cell.length_c   1.000
_cell.angle_alpha   90.00
_cell.angle_beta   90.00
_cell.angle_gamma   90.00
#
_symmetry.space_group_name_H-M   'P 1'
#
loop_
_entity.id
_entity.type
_entity.pdbx_description
1 polymer ?
#
loop_
_entity_poly.entity_id
_entity_poly.type
_entity_poly.pdbx_seq_one_letter_code
_entity_poly.pdbx_strand_id
1 'polypeptide(L)'
;MKKFFVCIVLILIFVCMPIGSQNSYGAIKTHVQSKYVSNKVLKKWKKGWHSRAGRKYYCVKKGKLAKGWKKIGKNKYYFDRKNGFMRRYCQTIGGAKYYFNSKGVMKTGLVTFKVGSRWYDKSGKQVTGWKTVSINGKKEKYCFDPKTGIMIPGNTDEALEIPVLTFHRIVSDKVKQTNYPDDQWVASVKDFKEQMEYLYEHDYKTLSMDEYYSWYRGKRTVKKKSIVLTFDDGDYEFYYRVAPILKKYGFKATAFVVESRIKPVTSFYFDDATRHFMGADLIERIQIEYPNIMIQSHTYNLHHYENNRMAVFEKSYEELKEDFAKTNPEYRYMAWPYGYFSDEAVTAFKGSHYRLGFNFGRYRNSTRADLPWSVYRVKINGQMKMDVFKKTVEIQ
;
A
#
# COMPACT_ATOMS: atom_id res chain seq x y z
N MET A 1 35.31 19.06 34.79
CA MET A 1 35.73 18.46 33.51
C MET A 1 35.22 17.05 33.47
N LYS A 2 34.07 16.81 32.82
CA LYS A 2 33.52 15.46 32.54
C LYS A 2 33.39 15.34 31.03
N LYS A 3 34.15 14.41 30.45
CA LYS A 3 34.15 14.11 29.02
C LYS A 3 32.91 13.29 28.70
N PHE A 4 32.04 13.78 27.81
CA PHE A 4 30.97 13.00 27.19
C PHE A 4 31.54 12.24 26.03
N PHE A 5 31.46 10.92 26.09
CA PHE A 5 31.66 10.01 24.95
C PHE A 5 30.34 9.95 24.16
N VAL A 6 30.34 10.45 22.94
CA VAL A 6 29.25 10.24 21.98
C VAL A 6 29.52 8.95 21.25
N CYS A 7 28.70 7.94 21.52
CA CYS A 7 28.70 6.69 20.80
C CYS A 7 27.86 6.85 19.53
N ILE A 8 28.53 6.98 18.37
CA ILE A 8 27.83 6.97 17.06
C ILE A 8 27.50 5.51 16.71
N VAL A 9 26.23 5.16 16.82
CA VAL A 9 25.72 3.88 16.33
C VAL A 9 25.44 4.02 14.84
N LEU A 10 26.32 3.47 14.00
CA LEU A 10 26.10 3.30 12.58
C LEU A 10 25.05 2.21 12.33
N ILE A 11 23.81 2.60 12.06
CA ILE A 11 22.76 1.70 11.61
C ILE A 11 22.98 1.44 10.11
N LEU A 12 23.57 0.31 9.76
CA LEU A 12 23.62 -0.20 8.39
C LEU A 12 22.22 -0.70 7.99
N ILE A 13 21.46 0.14 7.33
CA ILE A 13 20.21 -0.26 6.68
C ILE A 13 20.57 -0.96 5.36
N PHE A 14 20.51 -2.30 5.35
CA PHE A 14 20.53 -3.06 4.10
C PHE A 14 19.18 -2.91 3.38
N VAL A 15 19.09 -1.92 2.50
CA VAL A 15 18.02 -1.79 1.52
C VAL A 15 18.32 -2.76 0.37
N CYS A 16 17.48 -3.78 0.18
CA CYS A 16 17.49 -4.57 -1.04
C CYS A 16 16.97 -3.72 -2.21
N MET A 17 17.88 -3.13 -2.99
CA MET A 17 17.55 -2.52 -4.29
C MET A 17 17.64 -3.55 -5.42
N PRO A 18 16.75 -3.51 -6.41
CA PRO A 18 16.92 -4.27 -7.64
C PRO A 18 17.96 -3.60 -8.54
N ILE A 19 18.89 -4.39 -9.06
CA ILE A 19 19.91 -3.92 -10.02
C ILE A 19 19.31 -3.95 -11.42
N GLY A 20 19.21 -2.79 -12.03
CA GLY A 20 18.95 -2.64 -13.46
C GLY A 20 19.12 -1.19 -13.90
N SER A 21 20.31 -0.83 -14.36
CA SER A 21 20.53 0.03 -15.55
C SER A 21 22.03 0.25 -15.74
N GLN A 22 22.47 0.06 -16.97
CA GLN A 22 23.84 0.35 -17.41
C GLN A 22 23.99 1.86 -17.56
N ASN A 23 25.09 2.40 -17.03
CA ASN A 23 25.71 3.61 -17.55
C ASN A 23 27.23 3.45 -17.54
N SER A 24 27.81 3.76 -18.67
CA SER A 24 29.21 3.73 -19.03
C SER A 24 30.02 4.73 -18.22
N TYR A 25 31.00 4.27 -17.44
CA TYR A 25 32.18 5.07 -17.07
C TYR A 25 33.46 4.24 -17.18
N GLY A 26 34.48 4.92 -17.66
CA GLY A 26 35.74 4.48 -18.15
C GLY A 26 36.46 3.35 -17.40
N ALA A 27 37.18 2.57 -18.18
CA ALA A 27 37.92 1.40 -17.77
C ALA A 27 39.07 1.73 -16.80
N ILE A 28 38.80 1.46 -15.51
CA ILE A 28 39.89 1.15 -14.57
C ILE A 28 40.07 -0.36 -14.64
N LYS A 29 41.17 -0.80 -15.29
CA LYS A 29 41.64 -2.18 -15.25
C LYS A 29 42.13 -2.51 -13.83
N THR A 30 41.24 -2.71 -12.89
CA THR A 30 41.54 -3.48 -11.68
C THR A 30 41.36 -4.93 -12.04
N HIS A 31 42.33 -5.76 -11.77
CA HIS A 31 42.26 -7.23 -11.83
C HIS A 31 41.15 -7.71 -10.94
N VAL A 32 39.93 -7.77 -11.42
CA VAL A 32 38.82 -8.52 -10.79
C VAL A 32 39.18 -9.99 -10.99
N GLN A 33 39.92 -10.57 -10.04
CA GLN A 33 40.04 -12.02 -9.95
C GLN A 33 38.66 -12.63 -10.05
N SER A 34 38.46 -13.50 -11.03
CA SER A 34 37.18 -14.05 -11.42
C SER A 34 36.40 -14.49 -10.20
N LYS A 35 35.20 -13.90 -9.98
CA LYS A 35 34.22 -14.24 -8.94
C LYS A 35 33.77 -15.72 -8.95
N TYR A 36 34.32 -16.53 -9.85
CA TYR A 36 33.94 -17.89 -10.13
C TYR A 36 35.11 -18.88 -9.87
N VAL A 37 34.79 -20.11 -9.52
CA VAL A 37 35.79 -21.19 -9.43
C VAL A 37 36.29 -21.46 -10.85
N SER A 38 37.60 -21.26 -11.08
CA SER A 38 38.19 -21.51 -12.40
C SER A 38 38.10 -23.00 -12.76
N ASN A 39 38.02 -23.32 -14.05
CA ASN A 39 37.97 -24.70 -14.54
C ASN A 39 39.18 -25.53 -14.06
N LYS A 40 40.37 -24.93 -13.96
CA LYS A 40 41.58 -25.58 -13.46
C LYS A 40 41.42 -26.07 -12.01
N VAL A 41 40.80 -25.28 -11.16
CA VAL A 41 40.51 -25.63 -9.76
C VAL A 41 39.37 -26.66 -9.67
N LEU A 42 38.29 -26.41 -10.45
CA LEU A 42 37.11 -27.24 -10.44
C LEU A 42 37.42 -28.70 -10.85
N LYS A 43 38.28 -28.90 -11.85
CA LYS A 43 38.73 -30.26 -12.29
C LYS A 43 39.39 -31.06 -11.18
N LYS A 44 39.96 -30.40 -10.17
CA LYS A 44 40.58 -31.08 -9.00
C LYS A 44 39.60 -31.47 -7.91
N TRP A 45 38.39 -30.89 -7.90
CA TRP A 45 37.40 -31.14 -6.87
C TRP A 45 36.69 -32.48 -7.06
N LYS A 46 36.78 -33.34 -6.07
CA LYS A 46 36.03 -34.63 -6.01
C LYS A 46 34.57 -34.36 -5.65
N LYS A 47 33.69 -35.37 -5.73
CA LYS A 47 32.32 -35.32 -5.21
C LYS A 47 32.33 -34.92 -3.73
N GLY A 48 31.46 -33.95 -3.35
CA GLY A 48 31.37 -33.50 -1.96
C GLY A 48 31.37 -31.98 -1.82
N TRP A 49 31.51 -31.54 -0.57
CA TRP A 49 31.53 -30.14 -0.21
C TRP A 49 32.91 -29.52 -0.40
N HIS A 50 32.94 -28.30 -0.93
CA HIS A 50 34.14 -27.48 -1.13
C HIS A 50 33.89 -26.04 -0.71
N SER A 51 34.97 -25.38 -0.29
CA SER A 51 34.92 -23.95 0.07
C SER A 51 36.01 -23.19 -0.69
N ARG A 52 35.68 -21.97 -1.18
CA ARG A 52 36.64 -21.07 -1.79
C ARG A 52 36.16 -19.61 -1.67
N ALA A 53 37.06 -18.72 -1.30
CA ALA A 53 36.78 -17.31 -1.12
C ALA A 53 35.48 -17.03 -0.28
N GLY A 54 35.37 -17.67 0.88
CA GLY A 54 34.23 -17.53 1.80
C GLY A 54 32.92 -18.16 1.33
N ARG A 55 32.89 -18.81 0.16
CA ARG A 55 31.68 -19.40 -0.44
C ARG A 55 31.77 -20.94 -0.39
N LYS A 56 30.62 -21.59 -0.19
CA LYS A 56 30.46 -23.03 -0.23
C LYS A 56 29.87 -23.50 -1.55
N TYR A 57 30.35 -24.66 -1.99
CA TYR A 57 29.97 -25.35 -3.23
C TYR A 57 29.76 -26.81 -2.94
N TYR A 58 29.02 -27.51 -3.78
CA TYR A 58 28.90 -28.95 -3.76
C TYR A 58 29.17 -29.53 -5.14
N CYS A 59 30.14 -30.45 -5.23
CA CYS A 59 30.37 -31.19 -6.46
C CYS A 59 29.51 -32.47 -6.49
N VAL A 60 28.68 -32.63 -7.51
CA VAL A 60 27.84 -33.83 -7.72
C VAL A 60 28.67 -35.00 -8.24
N LYS A 61 29.72 -34.69 -8.99
CA LYS A 61 30.80 -35.58 -9.41
C LYS A 61 32.06 -34.76 -9.65
N LYS A 62 33.22 -35.41 -9.87
CA LYS A 62 34.50 -34.72 -10.12
C LYS A 62 34.30 -33.58 -11.15
N GLY A 63 34.69 -32.38 -10.79
CA GLY A 63 34.62 -31.19 -11.66
C GLY A 63 33.25 -30.68 -12.03
N LYS A 64 32.14 -31.19 -11.44
CA LYS A 64 30.78 -30.73 -11.75
C LYS A 64 30.06 -30.19 -10.52
N LEU A 65 29.79 -28.88 -10.50
CA LEU A 65 29.05 -28.20 -9.43
C LEU A 65 27.57 -28.52 -9.45
N ALA A 66 26.98 -28.62 -8.27
CA ALA A 66 25.54 -28.53 -8.10
C ALA A 66 25.04 -27.14 -8.51
N LYS A 67 23.89 -27.06 -9.20
CA LYS A 67 23.19 -25.85 -9.59
C LYS A 67 21.70 -26.02 -9.33
N GLY A 68 21.02 -24.94 -8.93
CA GLY A 68 19.61 -24.99 -8.56
C GLY A 68 19.36 -25.79 -7.27
N TRP A 69 18.18 -26.37 -7.17
CA TRP A 69 17.78 -27.17 -6.02
C TRP A 69 18.54 -28.50 -5.94
N LYS A 70 19.03 -28.84 -4.74
CA LYS A 70 19.70 -30.11 -4.50
C LYS A 70 19.41 -30.65 -3.11
N LYS A 71 18.98 -31.91 -3.04
CA LYS A 71 18.90 -32.69 -1.79
C LYS A 71 20.26 -33.34 -1.55
N ILE A 72 20.82 -33.17 -0.37
CA ILE A 72 22.09 -33.75 0.06
C ILE A 72 21.85 -34.32 1.46
N GLY A 73 21.88 -35.64 1.57
CA GLY A 73 21.38 -36.34 2.75
C GLY A 73 19.91 -36.01 2.98
N LYS A 74 19.52 -35.69 4.22
CA LYS A 74 18.16 -35.29 4.60
C LYS A 74 17.85 -33.81 4.35
N ASN A 75 18.83 -33.00 3.95
CA ASN A 75 18.70 -31.56 3.82
C ASN A 75 18.53 -31.11 2.37
N LYS A 76 17.78 -30.02 2.16
CA LYS A 76 17.59 -29.38 0.86
C LYS A 76 18.34 -28.05 0.80
N TYR A 77 19.05 -27.82 -0.31
CA TYR A 77 19.88 -26.64 -0.55
C TYR A 77 19.52 -26.01 -1.88
N TYR A 78 19.93 -24.76 -2.06
CA TYR A 78 19.87 -24.10 -3.36
C TYR A 78 21.25 -23.56 -3.73
N PHE A 79 21.71 -23.90 -4.92
CA PHE A 79 22.96 -23.46 -5.50
C PHE A 79 22.66 -22.49 -6.63
N ASP A 80 23.37 -21.39 -6.66
CA ASP A 80 23.24 -20.40 -7.71
C ASP A 80 23.36 -21.06 -9.10
N ARG A 81 22.42 -20.77 -10.00
CA ARG A 81 22.39 -21.40 -11.33
C ARG A 81 23.56 -20.99 -12.21
N LYS A 82 24.09 -19.77 -12.02
CA LYS A 82 25.17 -19.23 -12.83
C LYS A 82 26.52 -19.74 -12.34
N ASN A 83 26.81 -19.63 -11.05
CA ASN A 83 28.14 -19.84 -10.49
C ASN A 83 28.25 -21.01 -9.48
N GLY A 84 27.16 -21.67 -9.11
CA GLY A 84 27.15 -22.88 -8.29
C GLY A 84 27.44 -22.68 -6.81
N PHE A 85 27.50 -21.44 -6.28
CA PHE A 85 27.69 -21.26 -4.85
C PHE A 85 26.38 -21.44 -4.07
N MET A 86 26.51 -21.98 -2.87
CA MET A 86 25.39 -22.26 -1.97
C MET A 86 24.74 -20.96 -1.50
N ARG A 87 23.44 -20.83 -1.65
CA ARG A 87 22.65 -19.71 -1.16
C ARG A 87 22.33 -19.88 0.33
N ARG A 88 22.27 -18.76 1.06
CA ARG A 88 21.94 -18.67 2.48
C ARG A 88 20.96 -17.52 2.73
N TYR A 89 20.29 -17.55 3.86
CA TYR A 89 19.32 -16.56 4.31
C TYR A 89 18.12 -16.44 3.38
N CYS A 90 17.46 -15.28 3.34
CA CYS A 90 16.30 -15.06 2.49
C CYS A 90 16.70 -15.01 1.02
N GLN A 91 16.01 -15.79 0.18
CA GLN A 91 16.23 -15.86 -1.27
C GLN A 91 14.88 -15.88 -1.99
N THR A 92 14.78 -15.13 -3.08
CA THR A 92 13.65 -15.25 -4.02
C THR A 92 14.06 -16.17 -5.16
N ILE A 93 13.32 -17.26 -5.34
CA ILE A 93 13.60 -18.31 -6.34
C ILE A 93 12.29 -18.64 -7.07
N GLY A 94 12.24 -18.38 -8.37
CA GLY A 94 11.03 -18.61 -9.15
C GLY A 94 9.82 -17.83 -8.62
N GLY A 95 10.00 -16.55 -8.22
CA GLY A 95 8.95 -15.69 -7.68
C GLY A 95 8.57 -15.97 -6.22
N ALA A 96 8.97 -17.10 -5.61
CA ALA A 96 8.67 -17.42 -4.23
C ALA A 96 9.86 -17.13 -3.30
N LYS A 97 9.56 -16.69 -2.07
CA LYS A 97 10.58 -16.42 -1.03
C LYS A 97 10.85 -17.69 -0.22
N TYR A 98 12.15 -17.95 0.03
CA TYR A 98 12.64 -19.08 0.82
C TYR A 98 13.63 -18.60 1.87
N TYR A 99 13.80 -19.36 2.94
CA TYR A 99 14.85 -19.10 3.92
C TYR A 99 15.79 -20.32 4.07
N PHE A 100 17.08 -20.03 4.06
CA PHE A 100 18.15 -20.99 4.31
C PHE A 100 18.93 -20.53 5.54
N ASN A 101 19.22 -21.43 6.47
CA ASN A 101 20.03 -21.06 7.63
C ASN A 101 21.49 -20.73 7.24
N SER A 102 22.33 -20.40 8.22
CA SER A 102 23.76 -20.10 8.01
C SER A 102 24.55 -21.27 7.39
N LYS A 103 24.08 -22.51 7.58
CA LYS A 103 24.63 -23.71 6.95
C LYS A 103 24.07 -23.97 5.54
N GLY A 104 23.18 -23.09 5.03
CA GLY A 104 22.55 -23.20 3.72
C GLY A 104 21.41 -24.20 3.62
N VAL A 105 20.96 -24.76 4.74
CA VAL A 105 19.86 -25.72 4.77
C VAL A 105 18.53 -24.97 4.68
N MET A 106 17.67 -25.35 3.72
CA MET A 106 16.32 -24.80 3.59
C MET A 106 15.51 -25.05 4.86
N LYS A 107 14.84 -24.05 5.35
CA LYS A 107 13.97 -24.13 6.52
C LYS A 107 12.50 -24.22 6.12
N THR A 108 11.74 -24.96 6.89
CA THR A 108 10.28 -25.07 6.86
C THR A 108 9.73 -24.80 8.25
N GLY A 109 8.44 -24.51 8.37
CA GLY A 109 7.82 -24.17 9.66
C GLY A 109 8.11 -22.73 10.09
N LEU A 110 8.01 -22.47 11.38
CA LEU A 110 8.22 -21.15 11.97
C LEU A 110 9.71 -20.82 12.00
N VAL A 111 10.05 -19.63 11.52
CA VAL A 111 11.40 -19.06 11.60
C VAL A 111 11.29 -17.67 12.21
N THR A 112 11.94 -17.46 13.36
CA THR A 112 11.94 -16.20 14.08
C THR A 112 13.14 -15.34 13.70
N PHE A 113 12.90 -14.06 13.42
CA PHE A 113 13.87 -13.01 13.11
C PHE A 113 13.72 -11.88 14.12
N LYS A 114 14.67 -10.96 14.17
CA LYS A 114 14.56 -9.74 15.02
C LYS A 114 13.30 -8.92 14.74
N VAL A 115 12.83 -8.93 13.50
CA VAL A 115 11.64 -8.16 13.03
C VAL A 115 10.34 -8.95 13.08
N GLY A 116 10.32 -10.14 13.69
CA GLY A 116 9.13 -11.01 13.79
C GLY A 116 9.30 -12.37 13.12
N SER A 117 8.33 -13.25 13.32
CA SER A 117 8.38 -14.62 12.84
C SER A 117 7.72 -14.76 11.46
N ARG A 118 8.20 -15.71 10.65
CA ARG A 118 7.62 -16.07 9.35
C ARG A 118 7.40 -17.57 9.29
N TRP A 119 6.38 -17.99 8.56
CA TRP A 119 6.13 -19.39 8.30
C TRP A 119 6.54 -19.78 6.88
N TYR A 120 7.22 -20.92 6.78
CA TYR A 120 7.60 -21.54 5.52
C TYR A 120 6.92 -22.91 5.40
N ASP A 121 6.17 -23.13 4.32
CA ASP A 121 5.44 -24.37 4.10
C ASP A 121 6.35 -25.61 3.95
N LYS A 122 5.76 -26.79 3.75
CA LYS A 122 6.51 -28.04 3.54
C LYS A 122 7.43 -28.00 2.31
N SER A 123 7.14 -27.16 1.33
CA SER A 123 8.00 -26.92 0.16
C SER A 123 9.12 -25.90 0.41
N GLY A 124 9.07 -25.21 1.54
CA GLY A 124 9.97 -24.13 1.95
C GLY A 124 9.55 -22.75 1.45
N LYS A 125 8.38 -22.60 0.83
CA LYS A 125 7.87 -21.30 0.38
C LYS A 125 7.34 -20.50 1.56
N GLN A 126 7.69 -19.21 1.62
CA GLN A 126 7.13 -18.28 2.60
C GLN A 126 5.61 -18.17 2.40
N VAL A 127 4.89 -18.24 3.50
CA VAL A 127 3.42 -18.09 3.54
C VAL A 127 3.06 -16.64 3.80
N THR A 128 1.97 -16.19 3.20
CA THR A 128 1.31 -14.91 3.43
C THR A 128 -0.20 -15.09 3.56
N GLY A 129 -0.89 -14.11 4.14
CA GLY A 129 -2.33 -14.18 4.41
C GLY A 129 -2.70 -15.20 5.49
N TRP A 130 -3.98 -15.57 5.56
CA TRP A 130 -4.49 -16.53 6.53
C TRP A 130 -4.09 -17.95 6.18
N LYS A 131 -3.48 -18.66 7.16
CA LYS A 131 -3.12 -20.08 7.02
C LYS A 131 -3.29 -20.81 8.33
N THR A 132 -3.86 -22.01 8.25
CA THR A 132 -3.85 -22.97 9.36
C THR A 132 -2.49 -23.65 9.40
N VAL A 133 -1.73 -23.41 10.46
CA VAL A 133 -0.39 -23.95 10.66
C VAL A 133 -0.28 -24.54 12.06
N SER A 134 0.68 -25.46 12.28
CA SER A 134 0.93 -26.04 13.59
C SER A 134 2.20 -25.44 14.20
N ILE A 135 2.03 -24.70 15.29
CA ILE A 135 3.13 -24.09 16.07
C ILE A 135 3.13 -24.73 17.46
N ASN A 136 4.26 -25.29 17.88
CA ASN A 136 4.42 -25.99 19.16
C ASN A 136 3.34 -27.09 19.40
N GLY A 137 2.99 -27.82 18.34
CA GLY A 137 2.00 -28.90 18.39
C GLY A 137 0.53 -28.41 18.28
N LYS A 138 0.25 -27.14 18.48
CA LYS A 138 -1.10 -26.55 18.39
C LYS A 138 -1.39 -26.11 16.96
N LYS A 139 -2.47 -26.66 16.37
CA LYS A 139 -2.90 -26.34 15.00
C LYS A 139 -3.95 -25.25 15.07
N GLU A 140 -3.59 -24.05 14.63
CA GLU A 140 -4.46 -22.87 14.63
C GLU A 140 -4.35 -22.06 13.33
N LYS A 141 -5.33 -21.21 13.10
CA LYS A 141 -5.36 -20.26 11.98
C LYS A 141 -4.53 -19.02 12.38
N TYR A 142 -3.44 -18.78 11.67
CA TYR A 142 -2.57 -17.61 11.85
C TYR A 142 -2.63 -16.73 10.61
N CYS A 143 -2.43 -15.44 10.81
CA CYS A 143 -2.24 -14.50 9.72
C CYS A 143 -0.77 -14.13 9.52
N PHE A 144 -0.37 -14.01 8.26
CA PHE A 144 0.96 -13.57 7.86
C PHE A 144 0.82 -12.37 6.94
N ASP A 145 1.45 -11.27 7.31
CA ASP A 145 1.39 -10.01 6.57
C ASP A 145 1.61 -10.23 5.06
N PRO A 146 0.72 -9.77 4.19
CA PRO A 146 0.77 -10.06 2.75
C PRO A 146 2.05 -9.60 2.06
N LYS A 147 2.68 -8.52 2.55
CA LYS A 147 3.86 -7.89 1.96
C LYS A 147 5.16 -8.46 2.53
N THR A 148 5.22 -8.62 3.84
CA THR A 148 6.43 -9.02 4.55
C THR A 148 6.46 -10.50 4.91
N GLY A 149 5.30 -11.16 4.99
CA GLY A 149 5.12 -12.52 5.50
C GLY A 149 5.41 -12.65 7.00
N ILE A 150 5.50 -11.55 7.73
CA ILE A 150 5.66 -11.58 9.19
C ILE A 150 4.35 -12.09 9.80
N MET A 151 4.46 -13.03 10.72
CA MET A 151 3.31 -13.52 11.48
C MET A 151 2.75 -12.41 12.34
N ILE A 152 1.49 -12.11 12.12
CA ILE A 152 0.72 -11.21 12.95
C ILE A 152 0.22 -12.08 14.12
N PRO A 153 0.49 -11.73 15.39
CA PRO A 153 0.07 -12.52 16.53
C PRO A 153 -1.42 -12.83 16.47
N GLY A 154 -1.77 -14.11 16.44
CA GLY A 154 -3.14 -14.55 16.20
C GLY A 154 -4.01 -14.47 17.44
N ASN A 155 -4.47 -13.42 17.81
CA ASN A 155 -5.57 -13.00 18.69
C ASN A 155 -5.55 -11.47 18.78
N THR A 156 -5.09 -10.82 17.73
CA THR A 156 -5.06 -9.39 17.70
C THR A 156 -6.40 -8.93 17.15
N ASP A 157 -7.00 -8.06 17.88
CA ASP A 157 -8.01 -7.10 17.47
C ASP A 157 -7.44 -6.17 16.35
N GLU A 158 -6.38 -6.61 15.66
CA GLU A 158 -5.65 -5.87 14.64
C GLU A 158 -6.29 -6.04 13.26
N ALA A 159 -6.55 -4.92 12.59
CA ALA A 159 -7.06 -4.91 11.23
C ALA A 159 -5.97 -5.31 10.23
N LEU A 160 -6.27 -6.32 9.41
CA LEU A 160 -5.43 -6.79 8.31
C LEU A 160 -5.77 -6.12 6.99
N GLU A 161 -6.98 -5.64 6.89
CA GLU A 161 -7.50 -4.83 5.80
C GLU A 161 -8.35 -3.71 6.37
N ILE A 162 -8.47 -2.62 5.64
CA ILE A 162 -9.20 -1.42 6.06
C ILE A 162 -10.14 -1.00 4.94
N PRO A 163 -11.45 -0.88 5.21
CA PRO A 163 -12.37 -0.25 4.28
C PRO A 163 -11.99 1.24 4.12
N VAL A 164 -11.70 1.66 2.90
CA VAL A 164 -11.55 3.06 2.53
C VAL A 164 -12.81 3.44 1.77
N LEU A 165 -13.77 4.05 2.48
CA LEU A 165 -15.09 4.36 1.93
C LEU A 165 -15.03 5.64 1.10
N THR A 166 -15.64 5.60 -0.07
CA THR A 166 -15.70 6.76 -0.97
C THR A 166 -17.13 7.26 -1.11
N PHE A 167 -17.34 8.44 -0.61
CA PHE A 167 -18.54 9.25 -0.80
C PHE A 167 -18.28 10.32 -1.86
N HIS A 168 -19.35 10.88 -2.37
CA HIS A 168 -19.32 12.07 -3.26
C HIS A 168 -20.25 13.12 -2.66
N ARG A 169 -21.22 13.60 -3.42
CA ARG A 169 -22.08 14.67 -3.03
C ARG A 169 -23.16 14.25 -2.02
N ILE A 170 -23.36 15.04 -0.95
CA ILE A 170 -24.39 14.85 0.07
C ILE A 170 -25.32 16.06 0.08
N VAL A 171 -26.54 15.90 -0.40
CA VAL A 171 -27.54 16.97 -0.54
C VAL A 171 -28.68 16.84 0.47
N SER A 172 -29.56 17.86 0.56
CA SER A 172 -30.79 17.75 1.35
C SER A 172 -31.68 16.60 0.86
N ASP A 173 -32.47 16.04 1.75
CA ASP A 173 -33.36 14.90 1.42
C ASP A 173 -34.34 15.30 0.32
N LYS A 174 -34.85 16.54 0.35
CA LYS A 174 -35.73 17.09 -0.67
C LYS A 174 -35.03 17.09 -2.03
N VAL A 175 -33.83 17.68 -2.12
CA VAL A 175 -33.07 17.78 -3.38
C VAL A 175 -32.69 16.38 -3.89
N LYS A 176 -32.33 15.46 -3.00
CA LYS A 176 -32.08 14.05 -3.41
C LYS A 176 -33.31 13.46 -4.08
N GLN A 177 -34.50 13.64 -3.50
CA GLN A 177 -35.73 13.05 -4.01
C GLN A 177 -36.22 13.71 -5.30
N THR A 178 -36.08 15.05 -5.44
CA THR A 178 -36.63 15.79 -6.57
C THR A 178 -35.67 15.92 -7.75
N ASN A 179 -34.38 16.15 -7.50
CA ASN A 179 -33.39 16.47 -8.54
C ASN A 179 -32.47 15.31 -8.89
N TYR A 180 -32.23 14.39 -7.94
CA TYR A 180 -31.25 13.29 -8.09
C TYR A 180 -31.80 11.94 -7.63
N PRO A 181 -33.07 11.54 -7.91
CA PRO A 181 -33.68 10.33 -7.34
C PRO A 181 -32.84 9.08 -7.66
N ASP A 182 -32.36 8.97 -8.89
CA ASP A 182 -31.61 7.79 -9.38
C ASP A 182 -30.10 8.00 -9.48
N ASP A 183 -29.59 9.16 -9.08
CA ASP A 183 -28.16 9.43 -9.14
C ASP A 183 -27.41 8.69 -8.04
N GLN A 184 -26.54 7.77 -8.48
CA GLN A 184 -25.72 6.93 -7.60
C GLN A 184 -24.57 7.67 -6.90
N TRP A 185 -24.25 8.90 -7.33
CA TRP A 185 -23.17 9.74 -6.79
C TRP A 185 -23.66 10.75 -5.77
N VAL A 186 -24.97 10.91 -5.66
CA VAL A 186 -25.63 11.86 -4.76
C VAL A 186 -26.39 11.09 -3.69
N ALA A 187 -26.02 11.27 -2.43
CA ALA A 187 -26.73 10.71 -1.28
C ALA A 187 -27.52 11.78 -0.52
N SER A 188 -28.53 11.37 0.27
CA SER A 188 -29.27 12.27 1.14
C SER A 188 -28.50 12.50 2.46
N VAL A 189 -28.72 13.65 3.08
CA VAL A 189 -28.24 13.91 4.46
C VAL A 189 -28.78 12.90 5.44
N LYS A 190 -30.03 12.45 5.27
CA LYS A 190 -30.66 11.45 6.12
C LYS A 190 -29.88 10.13 6.07
N ASP A 191 -29.66 9.58 4.87
CA ASP A 191 -28.95 8.32 4.71
C ASP A 191 -27.51 8.42 5.24
N PHE A 192 -26.84 9.54 4.97
CA PHE A 192 -25.50 9.78 5.48
C PHE A 192 -25.46 9.83 7.03
N LYS A 193 -26.43 10.49 7.67
CA LYS A 193 -26.55 10.51 9.13
C LYS A 193 -26.74 9.11 9.70
N GLU A 194 -27.66 8.31 9.14
CA GLU A 194 -27.90 6.94 9.57
C GLU A 194 -26.64 6.06 9.44
N GLN A 195 -25.87 6.23 8.36
CA GLN A 195 -24.60 5.52 8.17
C GLN A 195 -23.57 5.92 9.23
N MET A 196 -23.40 7.23 9.50
CA MET A 196 -22.45 7.70 10.52
C MET A 196 -22.88 7.30 11.94
N GLU A 197 -24.15 7.33 12.25
CA GLU A 197 -24.70 6.88 13.52
C GLU A 197 -24.42 5.39 13.73
N TYR A 198 -24.69 4.56 12.73
CA TYR A 198 -24.33 3.14 12.77
C TYR A 198 -22.85 2.89 13.06
N LEU A 199 -21.96 3.62 12.37
CA LEU A 199 -20.52 3.50 12.61
C LEU A 199 -20.14 3.87 14.05
N TYR A 200 -20.76 4.91 14.60
CA TYR A 200 -20.53 5.38 15.96
C TYR A 200 -21.01 4.37 17.00
N GLU A 201 -22.26 3.90 16.88
CA GLU A 201 -22.88 2.94 17.80
C GLU A 201 -22.19 1.57 17.81
N HIS A 202 -21.54 1.20 16.71
CA HIS A 202 -20.81 -0.06 16.57
C HIS A 202 -19.30 0.09 16.77
N ASP A 203 -18.84 1.16 17.43
CA ASP A 203 -17.45 1.39 17.80
C ASP A 203 -16.43 1.44 16.64
N TYR A 204 -16.87 1.79 15.44
CA TYR A 204 -15.93 2.04 14.35
C TYR A 204 -15.02 3.24 14.65
N LYS A 205 -13.74 3.10 14.34
CA LYS A 205 -12.75 4.17 14.51
C LYS A 205 -12.29 4.65 13.13
N THR A 206 -12.51 5.92 12.87
CA THR A 206 -12.05 6.53 11.62
C THR A 206 -10.56 6.88 11.72
N LEU A 207 -9.81 6.60 10.67
CA LEU A 207 -8.39 6.93 10.56
C LEU A 207 -8.20 8.18 9.70
N SER A 208 -7.26 9.04 10.12
CA SER A 208 -6.72 10.03 9.19
C SER A 208 -5.90 9.34 8.11
N MET A 209 -5.64 10.04 7.01
CA MET A 209 -4.84 9.48 5.91
C MET A 209 -3.39 9.17 6.35
N ASP A 210 -2.81 9.96 7.25
CA ASP A 210 -1.47 9.70 7.81
C ASP A 210 -1.44 8.47 8.74
N GLU A 211 -2.51 8.25 9.52
CA GLU A 211 -2.65 7.04 10.33
C GLU A 211 -2.80 5.81 9.44
N TYR A 212 -3.64 5.92 8.40
CA TYR A 212 -3.77 4.89 7.38
C TYR A 212 -2.45 4.60 6.68
N TYR A 213 -1.71 5.64 6.24
CA TYR A 213 -0.40 5.47 5.62
C TYR A 213 0.62 4.82 6.55
N SER A 214 0.61 5.16 7.83
CA SER A 214 1.48 4.52 8.83
C SER A 214 1.16 3.03 8.98
N TRP A 215 -0.13 2.66 9.00
CA TRP A 215 -0.56 1.26 8.95
C TRP A 215 -0.16 0.58 7.64
N TYR A 216 -0.41 1.22 6.50
CA TYR A 216 -0.04 0.71 5.17
C TYR A 216 1.46 0.40 5.07
N ARG A 217 2.31 1.26 5.66
CA ARG A 217 3.76 1.07 5.73
C ARG A 217 4.21 0.03 6.76
N GLY A 218 3.29 -0.54 7.54
CA GLY A 218 3.61 -1.47 8.63
C GLY A 218 4.30 -0.83 9.83
N LYS A 219 4.20 0.51 9.97
CA LYS A 219 4.77 1.26 11.10
C LYS A 219 3.81 1.39 12.28
N ARG A 220 2.53 1.13 12.07
CA ARG A 220 1.47 1.19 13.06
C ARG A 220 0.54 0.01 12.90
N THR A 221 0.02 -0.51 14.01
CA THR A 221 -1.13 -1.41 14.04
C THR A 221 -2.40 -0.60 14.32
N VAL A 222 -3.53 -1.03 13.78
CA VAL A 222 -4.85 -0.48 14.07
C VAL A 222 -5.81 -1.61 14.37
N LYS A 223 -6.82 -1.34 15.19
CA LYS A 223 -7.80 -2.34 15.60
C LYS A 223 -8.76 -2.67 14.46
N LYS A 224 -9.40 -3.84 14.53
CA LYS A 224 -10.61 -4.15 13.75
C LYS A 224 -11.62 -3.02 13.92
N LYS A 225 -12.55 -2.91 12.97
CA LYS A 225 -13.50 -1.78 12.91
C LYS A 225 -12.79 -0.41 12.74
N SER A 226 -11.55 -0.40 12.19
CA SER A 226 -10.92 0.83 11.69
C SER A 226 -11.29 1.03 10.23
N ILE A 227 -11.71 2.23 9.87
CA ILE A 227 -12.11 2.61 8.51
C ILE A 227 -11.52 3.96 8.12
N VAL A 228 -11.50 4.28 6.83
CA VAL A 228 -11.17 5.61 6.32
C VAL A 228 -12.39 6.15 5.59
N LEU A 229 -12.77 7.40 5.88
CA LEU A 229 -13.84 8.11 5.18
C LEU A 229 -13.21 9.06 4.17
N THR A 230 -13.57 8.92 2.90
CA THR A 230 -13.12 9.81 1.83
C THR A 230 -14.29 10.40 1.06
N PHE A 231 -14.14 11.65 0.62
CA PHE A 231 -15.13 12.40 -0.13
C PHE A 231 -14.45 13.00 -1.34
N ASP A 232 -14.94 12.71 -2.53
CA ASP A 232 -14.34 13.17 -3.78
C ASP A 232 -15.00 14.47 -4.30
N ASP A 233 -14.35 15.10 -5.27
CA ASP A 233 -14.75 16.25 -6.07
C ASP A 233 -14.68 17.61 -5.39
N GLY A 234 -14.82 17.72 -4.07
CA GLY A 234 -14.73 18.99 -3.37
C GLY A 234 -16.02 19.83 -3.40
N ASP A 235 -17.18 19.18 -3.40
CA ASP A 235 -18.48 19.86 -3.36
C ASP A 235 -18.64 20.75 -2.13
N TYR A 236 -19.27 21.94 -2.26
CA TYR A 236 -19.43 22.91 -1.18
C TYR A 236 -20.30 22.37 -0.03
N GLU A 237 -21.24 21.46 -0.32
CA GLU A 237 -22.09 20.81 0.69
C GLU A 237 -21.28 20.01 1.71
N PHE A 238 -20.05 19.63 1.36
CA PHE A 238 -19.14 18.98 2.30
C PHE A 238 -18.95 19.84 3.56
N TYR A 239 -18.70 21.14 3.41
CA TYR A 239 -18.54 22.03 4.56
C TYR A 239 -19.84 22.16 5.37
N TYR A 240 -20.98 22.38 4.72
CA TYR A 240 -22.23 22.71 5.41
C TYR A 240 -23.00 21.50 5.94
N ARG A 241 -22.86 20.34 5.31
CA ARG A 241 -23.65 19.14 5.62
C ARG A 241 -22.82 18.01 6.21
N VAL A 242 -21.65 17.75 5.64
CA VAL A 242 -20.83 16.60 6.01
C VAL A 242 -19.97 16.90 7.23
N ALA A 243 -19.19 17.98 7.21
CA ALA A 243 -18.24 18.31 8.27
C ALA A 243 -18.87 18.46 9.66
N PRO A 244 -20.08 19.10 9.83
CA PRO A 244 -20.75 19.15 11.13
C PRO A 244 -21.16 17.77 11.65
N ILE A 245 -21.61 16.86 10.76
CA ILE A 245 -22.00 15.50 11.14
C ILE A 245 -20.77 14.71 11.59
N LEU A 246 -19.66 14.80 10.84
CA LEU A 246 -18.41 14.16 11.22
C LEU A 246 -17.89 14.67 12.56
N LYS A 247 -17.98 15.99 12.81
CA LYS A 247 -17.60 16.60 14.09
C LYS A 247 -18.44 16.08 15.25
N LYS A 248 -19.76 15.93 15.05
CA LYS A 248 -20.68 15.39 16.09
C LYS A 248 -20.21 14.03 16.62
N TYR A 249 -19.71 13.16 15.73
CA TYR A 249 -19.26 11.81 16.10
C TYR A 249 -17.74 11.72 16.34
N GLY A 250 -16.99 12.82 16.24
CA GLY A 250 -15.53 12.85 16.37
C GLY A 250 -14.81 12.09 15.25
N PHE A 251 -15.43 11.96 14.09
CA PHE A 251 -14.89 11.20 12.97
C PHE A 251 -13.86 11.99 12.17
N LYS A 252 -12.82 11.29 11.73
CA LYS A 252 -11.80 11.78 10.81
C LYS A 252 -12.21 11.48 9.38
N ALA A 253 -11.88 12.38 8.46
CA ALA A 253 -12.15 12.20 7.04
C ALA A 253 -11.09 12.87 6.18
N THR A 254 -11.10 12.55 4.88
CA THR A 254 -10.30 13.22 3.84
C THR A 254 -11.20 13.63 2.70
N ALA A 255 -11.19 14.91 2.34
CA ALA A 255 -11.81 15.41 1.13
C ALA A 255 -10.75 15.56 0.03
N PHE A 256 -11.00 14.96 -1.12
CA PHE A 256 -10.17 15.07 -2.32
C PHE A 256 -10.78 16.12 -3.25
N VAL A 257 -10.05 17.21 -3.48
CA VAL A 257 -10.52 18.36 -4.24
C VAL A 257 -9.85 18.44 -5.61
N VAL A 258 -10.63 18.80 -6.65
CA VAL A 258 -10.09 19.13 -7.98
C VAL A 258 -9.58 20.55 -7.94
N GLU A 259 -8.26 20.73 -7.91
CA GLU A 259 -7.66 22.01 -7.52
C GLU A 259 -7.88 23.12 -8.52
N SER A 260 -8.03 22.83 -9.81
CA SER A 260 -8.42 23.84 -10.83
C SER A 260 -9.82 24.44 -10.65
N ARG A 261 -10.68 23.79 -9.85
CA ARG A 261 -12.04 24.26 -9.53
C ARG A 261 -12.10 25.18 -8.32
N ILE A 262 -11.00 25.28 -7.55
CA ILE A 262 -10.92 26.09 -6.35
C ILE A 262 -10.82 27.57 -6.74
N LYS A 263 -11.88 28.32 -6.49
CA LYS A 263 -11.92 29.80 -6.63
C LYS A 263 -11.50 30.45 -5.30
N PRO A 264 -11.06 31.72 -5.29
CA PRO A 264 -10.72 32.41 -4.04
C PRO A 264 -11.87 32.43 -3.04
N VAL A 265 -13.09 32.61 -3.51
CA VAL A 265 -14.32 32.67 -2.70
C VAL A 265 -15.34 31.68 -3.25
N THR A 266 -15.98 30.95 -2.34
CA THR A 266 -17.06 30.01 -2.68
C THR A 266 -18.27 30.79 -3.20
N SER A 267 -18.81 30.37 -4.35
CA SER A 267 -20.07 30.90 -4.85
C SER A 267 -21.22 30.30 -4.05
N PHE A 268 -21.93 31.14 -3.32
CA PHE A 268 -23.11 30.72 -2.55
C PHE A 268 -24.35 30.79 -3.41
N TYR A 269 -25.06 29.67 -3.46
CA TYR A 269 -26.44 29.64 -3.89
C TYR A 269 -27.24 28.94 -2.79
N PHE A 270 -28.40 29.48 -2.41
CA PHE A 270 -29.27 28.85 -1.40
C PHE A 270 -29.90 27.52 -1.87
N ASP A 271 -29.66 27.16 -3.11
CA ASP A 271 -30.20 25.99 -3.78
C ASP A 271 -29.10 24.94 -3.95
N ASP A 272 -29.19 23.83 -3.21
CA ASP A 272 -28.31 22.67 -3.35
C ASP A 272 -28.71 21.73 -4.51
N ALA A 273 -29.65 22.15 -5.37
CA ALA A 273 -29.96 21.47 -6.63
C ALA A 273 -28.83 21.64 -7.65
N THR A 274 -28.19 22.82 -7.67
CA THR A 274 -27.05 23.09 -8.55
C THR A 274 -25.74 22.69 -7.85
N ARG A 275 -24.80 22.08 -8.60
CA ARG A 275 -23.52 21.67 -8.08
C ARG A 275 -22.53 22.82 -8.00
N HIS A 276 -21.97 23.05 -6.83
CA HIS A 276 -20.93 24.05 -6.57
C HIS A 276 -19.76 23.41 -5.86
N PHE A 277 -18.56 23.99 -6.00
CA PHE A 277 -17.35 23.50 -5.37
C PHE A 277 -16.88 24.48 -4.28
N MET A 278 -16.19 23.92 -3.28
CA MET A 278 -15.55 24.73 -2.24
C MET A 278 -14.50 25.66 -2.85
N GLY A 279 -14.52 26.92 -2.47
CA GLY A 279 -13.43 27.85 -2.70
C GLY A 279 -12.34 27.73 -1.62
N ALA A 280 -11.29 28.52 -1.79
CA ALA A 280 -10.19 28.58 -0.83
C ALA A 280 -10.65 29.01 0.58
N ASP A 281 -11.64 29.91 0.64
CA ASP A 281 -12.29 30.36 1.88
C ASP A 281 -12.90 29.24 2.71
N LEU A 282 -13.64 28.31 2.11
CA LEU A 282 -14.20 27.16 2.82
C LEU A 282 -13.14 26.10 3.17
N ILE A 283 -12.16 25.91 2.29
CA ILE A 283 -11.04 25.00 2.57
C ILE A 283 -10.25 25.46 3.79
N GLU A 284 -9.93 26.76 3.88
CA GLU A 284 -9.28 27.36 5.05
C GLU A 284 -10.14 27.20 6.31
N ARG A 285 -11.44 27.49 6.22
CA ARG A 285 -12.35 27.30 7.36
C ARG A 285 -12.43 25.84 7.81
N ILE A 286 -12.42 24.86 6.89
CA ILE A 286 -12.38 23.44 7.27
C ILE A 286 -11.14 23.14 8.11
N GLN A 287 -9.98 23.64 7.73
CA GLN A 287 -8.72 23.39 8.46
C GLN A 287 -8.76 23.98 9.88
N ILE A 288 -9.47 25.08 10.08
CA ILE A 288 -9.59 25.74 11.39
C ILE A 288 -10.70 25.10 12.24
N GLU A 289 -11.90 24.92 11.66
CA GLU A 289 -13.11 24.53 12.41
C GLU A 289 -13.23 23.01 12.58
N TYR A 290 -12.59 22.23 11.69
CA TYR A 290 -12.68 20.77 11.61
C TYR A 290 -11.28 20.12 11.48
N PRO A 291 -10.42 20.23 12.49
CA PRO A 291 -9.00 19.78 12.41
C PRO A 291 -8.84 18.27 12.21
N ASN A 292 -9.89 17.50 12.35
CA ASN A 292 -9.95 16.06 12.05
C ASN A 292 -10.26 15.75 10.57
N ILE A 293 -10.44 16.78 9.74
CA ILE A 293 -10.66 16.64 8.29
C ILE A 293 -9.41 17.09 7.54
N MET A 294 -8.93 16.26 6.64
CA MET A 294 -7.81 16.58 5.74
C MET A 294 -8.33 16.93 4.36
N ILE A 295 -7.76 17.97 3.73
CA ILE A 295 -7.95 18.25 2.32
C ILE A 295 -6.77 17.68 1.55
N GLN A 296 -7.02 16.96 0.46
CA GLN A 296 -6.02 16.29 -0.37
C GLN A 296 -6.40 16.37 -1.85
N SER A 297 -5.54 15.94 -2.74
CA SER A 297 -5.67 16.19 -4.18
C SER A 297 -6.60 15.20 -4.89
N HIS A 298 -7.48 15.72 -5.75
CA HIS A 298 -8.17 14.96 -6.80
C HIS A 298 -7.62 15.29 -8.20
N THR A 299 -6.28 15.50 -8.28
CA THR A 299 -5.51 16.10 -9.37
C THR A 299 -5.76 17.60 -9.55
N TYR A 300 -4.89 18.27 -10.31
CA TYR A 300 -5.13 19.69 -10.61
C TYR A 300 -6.31 19.83 -11.56
N ASN A 301 -6.28 19.20 -12.75
CA ASN A 301 -7.30 19.36 -13.77
C ASN A 301 -7.53 18.11 -14.64
N LEU A 302 -7.47 16.90 -14.09
CA LEU A 302 -7.72 15.67 -14.87
C LEU A 302 -9.16 15.15 -14.76
N HIS A 303 -10.05 15.84 -14.01
CA HIS A 303 -11.41 15.38 -13.76
C HIS A 303 -12.39 15.90 -14.84
N HIS A 304 -12.14 15.55 -16.10
CA HIS A 304 -13.00 15.84 -17.25
C HIS A 304 -12.75 14.82 -18.38
N TYR A 305 -13.55 14.90 -19.42
CA TYR A 305 -13.39 14.11 -20.64
C TYR A 305 -12.80 14.97 -21.75
N GLU A 306 -11.84 14.42 -22.48
CA GLU A 306 -11.31 14.95 -23.74
C GLU A 306 -11.52 13.88 -24.81
N ASN A 307 -11.95 14.25 -26.02
CA ASN A 307 -12.18 13.32 -27.14
C ASN A 307 -13.03 12.09 -26.75
N ASN A 308 -14.04 12.27 -25.89
CA ASN A 308 -14.89 11.22 -25.32
C ASN A 308 -14.14 10.17 -24.46
N ARG A 309 -12.91 10.47 -24.00
CA ARG A 309 -12.15 9.66 -23.08
C ARG A 309 -11.79 10.46 -21.83
N MET A 310 -11.56 9.78 -20.72
CA MET A 310 -11.09 10.45 -19.49
C MET A 310 -9.74 11.11 -19.76
N ALA A 311 -9.56 12.37 -19.36
CA ALA A 311 -8.37 13.17 -19.63
C ALA A 311 -7.05 12.44 -19.25
N VAL A 312 -7.05 11.64 -18.18
CA VAL A 312 -5.88 10.85 -17.75
C VAL A 312 -5.33 9.89 -18.83
N PHE A 313 -6.16 9.49 -19.81
CA PHE A 313 -5.75 8.62 -20.92
C PHE A 313 -5.36 9.39 -22.19
N GLU A 314 -5.68 10.68 -22.25
CA GLU A 314 -5.37 11.56 -23.39
C GLU A 314 -4.10 12.38 -23.17
N LYS A 315 -3.62 12.49 -21.92
CA LYS A 315 -2.43 13.25 -21.56
C LYS A 315 -1.14 12.45 -21.70
N SER A 316 -0.12 13.11 -22.24
CA SER A 316 1.26 12.62 -22.27
C SER A 316 1.87 12.59 -20.86
N TYR A 317 3.00 11.90 -20.73
CA TYR A 317 3.75 11.87 -19.46
C TYR A 317 4.11 13.27 -18.94
N GLU A 318 4.56 14.19 -19.82
CA GLU A 318 4.96 15.54 -19.41
C GLU A 318 3.74 16.38 -18.96
N GLU A 319 2.60 16.27 -19.64
CA GLU A 319 1.36 16.95 -19.21
C GLU A 319 0.85 16.41 -17.87
N LEU A 320 0.91 15.10 -17.64
CA LEU A 320 0.55 14.49 -16.36
C LEU A 320 1.48 14.93 -15.23
N LYS A 321 2.76 14.99 -15.49
CA LYS A 321 3.77 15.50 -14.55
C LYS A 321 3.54 16.97 -14.23
N GLU A 322 3.18 17.79 -15.23
CA GLU A 322 2.85 19.20 -15.05
C GLU A 322 1.56 19.36 -14.23
N ASP A 323 0.51 18.57 -14.50
CA ASP A 323 -0.72 18.57 -13.70
C ASP A 323 -0.41 18.29 -12.22
N PHE A 324 0.38 17.25 -11.94
CA PHE A 324 0.75 16.92 -10.56
C PHE A 324 1.66 17.97 -9.90
N ALA A 325 2.49 18.67 -10.67
CA ALA A 325 3.33 19.73 -10.15
C ALA A 325 2.55 21.01 -9.81
N LYS A 326 1.39 21.24 -10.45
CA LYS A 326 0.48 22.36 -10.15
C LYS A 326 -0.33 22.18 -8.87
N THR A 327 -0.42 20.94 -8.35
CA THR A 327 -1.16 20.67 -7.12
C THR A 327 -0.41 21.17 -5.90
N ASN A 328 -1.15 21.44 -4.81
CA ASN A 328 -0.56 21.87 -3.55
C ASN A 328 0.50 20.83 -3.06
N PRO A 329 1.78 21.22 -2.88
CA PRO A 329 2.84 20.30 -2.53
C PRO A 329 2.68 19.68 -1.12
N GLU A 330 1.80 20.21 -0.28
CA GLU A 330 1.46 19.62 1.03
C GLU A 330 0.45 18.47 0.91
N TYR A 331 -0.24 18.33 -0.22
CA TYR A 331 -1.12 17.21 -0.47
C TYR A 331 -0.31 15.97 -0.82
N ARG A 332 -0.26 15.00 0.08
CA ARG A 332 0.55 13.77 -0.04
C ARG A 332 -0.23 12.57 -0.56
N TYR A 333 -1.53 12.71 -0.67
CA TYR A 333 -2.46 11.65 -1.06
C TYR A 333 -3.33 12.14 -2.22
N MET A 334 -3.58 11.25 -3.17
CA MET A 334 -4.36 11.59 -4.36
C MET A 334 -5.45 10.55 -4.61
N ALA A 335 -6.63 10.98 -4.99
CA ALA A 335 -7.64 10.13 -5.61
C ALA A 335 -7.59 10.29 -7.13
N TRP A 336 -7.59 9.18 -7.86
CA TRP A 336 -7.64 9.21 -9.31
C TRP A 336 -9.05 9.63 -9.77
N PRO A 337 -9.19 10.62 -10.66
CA PRO A 337 -10.47 10.94 -11.29
C PRO A 337 -11.08 9.69 -11.92
N TYR A 338 -12.36 9.45 -11.65
CA TYR A 338 -13.09 8.25 -12.08
C TYR A 338 -12.48 6.91 -11.59
N GLY A 339 -11.39 6.94 -10.82
CA GLY A 339 -10.65 5.77 -10.31
C GLY A 339 -9.71 5.11 -11.31
N TYR A 340 -9.44 5.72 -12.46
CA TYR A 340 -8.62 5.16 -13.53
C TYR A 340 -7.32 5.92 -13.73
N PHE A 341 -6.33 5.23 -14.30
CA PHE A 341 -5.01 5.78 -14.61
C PHE A 341 -4.36 5.01 -15.78
N SER A 342 -3.53 5.69 -16.55
CA SER A 342 -2.69 5.10 -17.61
C SER A 342 -1.31 4.67 -17.07
N ASP A 343 -0.52 3.97 -17.86
CA ASP A 343 0.88 3.60 -17.50
C ASP A 343 1.76 4.86 -17.40
N GLU A 344 1.51 5.87 -18.25
CA GLU A 344 2.16 7.18 -18.20
C GLU A 344 1.81 7.90 -16.89
N ALA A 345 0.54 7.86 -16.47
CA ALA A 345 0.07 8.45 -15.22
C ALA A 345 0.71 7.76 -14.00
N VAL A 346 0.88 6.44 -14.03
CA VAL A 346 1.62 5.70 -12.99
C VAL A 346 3.09 6.13 -12.97
N THR A 347 3.70 6.35 -14.12
CA THR A 347 5.09 6.79 -14.20
C THR A 347 5.25 8.21 -13.65
N ALA A 348 4.36 9.14 -14.00
CA ALA A 348 4.33 10.50 -13.46
C ALA A 348 4.08 10.50 -11.94
N PHE A 349 3.13 9.67 -11.46
CA PHE A 349 2.86 9.50 -10.03
C PHE A 349 4.11 9.07 -9.25
N LYS A 350 4.88 8.10 -9.75
CA LYS A 350 6.11 7.62 -9.08
C LYS A 350 7.20 8.70 -8.98
N GLY A 351 7.19 9.67 -9.88
CA GLY A 351 8.09 10.84 -9.87
C GLY A 351 7.56 12.05 -9.10
N SER A 352 6.32 11.99 -8.60
CA SER A 352 5.65 13.09 -7.92
C SER A 352 5.89 13.10 -6.41
N HIS A 353 5.30 14.08 -5.72
CA HIS A 353 5.32 14.19 -4.25
C HIS A 353 4.29 13.30 -3.55
N TYR A 354 3.40 12.63 -4.28
CA TYR A 354 2.36 11.79 -3.71
C TYR A 354 2.89 10.49 -3.09
N ARG A 355 2.30 10.09 -1.96
CA ARG A 355 2.62 8.86 -1.23
C ARG A 355 1.72 7.71 -1.61
N LEU A 356 0.41 7.98 -1.75
CA LEU A 356 -0.61 7.02 -2.17
C LEU A 356 -1.55 7.65 -3.18
N GLY A 357 -1.91 6.83 -4.19
CA GLY A 357 -2.96 7.10 -5.17
C GLY A 357 -4.10 6.10 -4.98
N PHE A 358 -5.31 6.62 -4.82
CA PHE A 358 -6.50 5.85 -4.55
C PHE A 358 -7.30 5.64 -5.82
N ASN A 359 -7.57 4.38 -6.17
CA ASN A 359 -8.48 4.03 -7.24
C ASN A 359 -9.95 4.02 -6.75
N PHE A 360 -10.86 3.62 -7.62
CA PHE A 360 -12.28 3.60 -7.31
C PHE A 360 -12.98 2.39 -7.96
N GLY A 361 -14.09 1.95 -7.37
CA GLY A 361 -14.99 1.01 -8.03
C GLY A 361 -14.70 -0.48 -7.86
N ARG A 362 -13.84 -0.89 -6.92
CA ARG A 362 -13.70 -2.30 -6.55
C ARG A 362 -14.31 -2.57 -5.18
N TYR A 363 -15.06 -3.66 -5.08
CA TYR A 363 -15.76 -4.07 -3.86
C TYR A 363 -14.85 -4.88 -2.93
N ARG A 364 -13.70 -4.32 -2.56
CA ARG A 364 -12.83 -4.92 -1.57
C ARG A 364 -12.13 -3.88 -0.71
N ASN A 365 -11.85 -4.26 0.53
CA ASN A 365 -11.05 -3.47 1.43
C ASN A 365 -9.60 -3.33 0.93
N SER A 366 -8.96 -2.24 1.31
CA SER A 366 -7.55 -2.04 1.05
C SER A 366 -6.68 -2.90 1.96
N THR A 367 -5.51 -3.28 1.48
CA THR A 367 -4.53 -4.08 2.22
C THR A 367 -3.14 -3.44 2.13
N ARG A 368 -2.23 -3.85 3.00
CA ARG A 368 -0.81 -3.46 2.91
C ARG A 368 -0.11 -3.97 1.64
N ALA A 369 -0.74 -4.85 0.88
CA ALA A 369 -0.22 -5.38 -0.38
C ALA A 369 -0.64 -4.57 -1.61
N ASP A 370 -1.54 -3.60 -1.47
CA ASP A 370 -1.95 -2.72 -2.55
C ASP A 370 -0.75 -1.92 -3.08
N LEU A 371 -0.76 -1.63 -4.37
CA LEU A 371 0.29 -0.81 -4.96
C LEU A 371 0.12 0.65 -4.51
N PRO A 372 1.22 1.41 -4.25
CA PRO A 372 1.11 2.78 -3.76
C PRO A 372 0.25 3.70 -4.65
N TRP A 373 0.23 3.47 -5.95
CA TRP A 373 -0.57 4.23 -6.91
C TRP A 373 -1.94 3.61 -7.20
N SER A 374 -2.32 2.53 -6.52
CA SER A 374 -3.57 1.80 -6.75
C SER A 374 -4.10 1.20 -5.47
N VAL A 375 -4.33 2.05 -4.47
CA VAL A 375 -4.98 1.66 -3.22
C VAL A 375 -6.48 1.54 -3.46
N TYR A 376 -7.07 0.41 -3.04
CA TYR A 376 -8.48 0.14 -3.29
C TYR A 376 -9.40 0.94 -2.36
N ARG A 377 -10.50 1.45 -2.92
CA ARG A 377 -11.59 2.09 -2.20
C ARG A 377 -12.91 1.39 -2.47
N VAL A 378 -13.80 1.47 -1.49
CA VAL A 378 -15.15 0.92 -1.56
C VAL A 378 -16.13 2.03 -1.85
N LYS A 379 -16.87 1.91 -2.95
CA LYS A 379 -17.91 2.87 -3.33
C LYS A 379 -19.08 2.82 -2.35
N ILE A 380 -19.44 3.96 -1.81
CA ILE A 380 -20.74 4.15 -1.15
C ILE A 380 -21.68 4.79 -2.17
N ASN A 381 -22.61 3.97 -2.63
CA ASN A 381 -23.63 4.40 -3.60
C ASN A 381 -24.66 5.28 -2.88
N GLY A 382 -25.05 6.39 -3.49
CA GLY A 382 -26.07 7.32 -2.96
C GLY A 382 -27.48 6.75 -2.79
N GLN A 383 -27.70 5.51 -3.27
CA GLN A 383 -28.94 4.74 -3.08
C GLN A 383 -28.71 3.50 -2.19
N MET A 384 -27.55 3.43 -1.51
CA MET A 384 -27.18 2.26 -0.72
C MET A 384 -28.06 2.11 0.50
N LYS A 385 -28.83 1.04 0.54
CA LYS A 385 -29.62 0.67 1.73
C LYS A 385 -28.73 0.31 2.91
N MET A 386 -29.21 0.52 4.12
CA MET A 386 -28.47 0.31 5.36
C MET A 386 -28.00 -1.15 5.57
N ASP A 387 -28.75 -2.14 5.12
CA ASP A 387 -28.33 -3.56 5.20
C ASP A 387 -27.10 -3.84 4.30
N VAL A 388 -27.03 -3.19 3.14
CA VAL A 388 -25.87 -3.26 2.23
C VAL A 388 -24.69 -2.49 2.83
N PHE A 389 -24.93 -1.29 3.39
CA PHE A 389 -23.89 -0.51 4.05
C PHE A 389 -23.24 -1.28 5.20
N LYS A 390 -24.05 -1.90 6.08
CA LYS A 390 -23.57 -2.74 7.20
C LYS A 390 -22.64 -3.85 6.71
N LYS A 391 -23.06 -4.61 5.68
CA LYS A 391 -22.21 -5.65 5.06
C LYS A 391 -20.93 -5.09 4.44
N THR A 392 -21.00 -3.89 3.89
CA THR A 392 -19.87 -3.24 3.22
C THR A 392 -18.78 -2.82 4.20
N VAL A 393 -19.12 -2.41 5.40
CA VAL A 393 -18.16 -1.97 6.42
C VAL A 393 -17.69 -3.10 7.34
N GLU A 394 -18.35 -4.27 7.34
CA GLU A 394 -17.90 -5.44 8.09
C GLU A 394 -16.52 -5.89 7.59
N ILE A 395 -15.58 -5.97 8.52
CA ILE A 395 -14.24 -6.52 8.30
C ILE A 395 -14.28 -7.98 8.70
N GLN A 396 -14.08 -8.88 7.74
CA GLN A 396 -14.07 -10.33 7.99
C GLN A 396 -12.76 -10.79 8.65
#